data_942ce911499691c9a3b15a498ccd7be1
#
_entry.id   942ce911499691c9a3b15a498ccd7be1
#
_cell.length_a   1.000
_cell.length_b   1.000
_cell.length_c   1.000
_cell.angle_alpha   90.00
_cell.angle_beta   90.00
_cell.angle_gamma   90.00
#
_symmetry.space_group_name_H-M   'P 1'
#
loop_
_entity.id
_entity.type
_entity.pdbx_description
1 polymer ?
#
loop_
_entity_poly.entity_id
_entity_poly.type
_entity_poly.pdbx_seq_one_letter_code
_entity_poly.pdbx_strand_id
1 'polypeptide(L)'
;MKTALGLLAVATFLVAPSLSATQSSAQSDNPAVVTSIQASAGELSPGVQLSIVRGDELSRRLRYDAAAREYARAADIARREGHLPSGTSWKLASAHFYNGNLIGGAVALDQLANEAALVGDLEVEALALYYAAWLDGKAGQKAEMAVRVVRLEGLLRSRYMPVAIRDRLGGWLRTLRAVAIK
;
A
#
# COMPACT_ATOMS: atom_id res chain seq x y z
N MET A 1 -19.54 -15.14 -28.77
CA MET A 1 -18.53 -14.11 -28.50
C MET A 1 -19.23 -12.97 -27.81
N LYS A 2 -19.13 -12.87 -26.48
CA LYS A 2 -19.62 -11.74 -25.69
C LYS A 2 -18.49 -11.33 -24.75
N THR A 3 -17.79 -10.27 -25.13
CA THR A 3 -16.76 -9.60 -24.35
C THR A 3 -17.42 -8.86 -23.20
N ALA A 4 -17.32 -9.39 -21.99
CA ALA A 4 -17.64 -8.65 -20.78
C ALA A 4 -16.48 -7.69 -20.48
N LEU A 5 -16.67 -6.41 -20.78
CA LEU A 5 -15.83 -5.33 -20.26
C LEU A 5 -16.03 -5.24 -18.75
N GLY A 6 -15.11 -5.83 -18.00
CA GLY A 6 -15.00 -5.59 -16.57
C GLY A 6 -14.48 -4.17 -16.34
N LEU A 7 -15.34 -3.30 -15.84
CA LEU A 7 -14.99 -1.95 -15.40
C LEU A 7 -13.97 -2.06 -14.27
N LEU A 8 -12.71 -1.76 -14.58
CA LEU A 8 -11.64 -1.60 -13.60
C LEU A 8 -11.89 -0.27 -12.87
N ALA A 9 -12.35 -0.34 -11.63
CA ALA A 9 -12.32 0.82 -10.74
C ALA A 9 -10.85 1.13 -10.43
N VAL A 10 -10.28 2.05 -11.19
CA VAL A 10 -8.97 2.63 -10.91
C VAL A 10 -9.11 3.49 -9.67
N ALA A 11 -8.54 3.02 -8.56
CA ALA A 11 -8.41 3.83 -7.35
C ALA A 11 -7.48 5.00 -7.66
N THR A 12 -8.05 6.14 -7.94
CA THR A 12 -7.33 7.39 -8.15
C THR A 12 -6.86 7.90 -6.79
N PHE A 13 -5.57 7.76 -6.50
CA PHE A 13 -4.92 8.38 -5.36
C PHE A 13 -4.83 9.89 -5.60
N LEU A 14 -5.92 10.59 -5.34
CA LEU A 14 -5.94 12.06 -5.33
C LEU A 14 -5.59 12.55 -3.94
N VAL A 15 -4.42 13.14 -3.82
CA VAL A 15 -4.09 14.03 -2.70
C VAL A 15 -4.87 15.31 -2.93
N ALA A 16 -5.96 15.51 -2.19
CA ALA A 16 -6.70 16.76 -2.17
C ALA A 16 -6.26 17.63 -0.97
N PRO A 17 -6.11 18.95 -1.15
CA PRO A 17 -5.95 19.86 -0.02
C PRO A 17 -7.25 19.92 0.79
N SER A 18 -7.11 20.02 2.10
CA SER A 18 -8.18 20.15 3.07
C SER A 18 -9.11 21.31 2.76
N LEU A 19 -10.34 21.02 2.40
CA LEU A 19 -11.48 21.93 2.49
C LEU A 19 -12.65 21.16 3.10
N SER A 20 -13.06 21.62 4.28
CA SER A 20 -14.24 21.14 4.99
C SER A 20 -15.49 21.43 4.16
N ALA A 21 -16.29 20.40 3.87
CA ALA A 21 -17.74 20.53 3.70
C ALA A 21 -18.43 19.16 3.53
N THR A 22 -19.36 18.89 4.44
CA THR A 22 -20.68 18.25 4.27
C THR A 22 -20.74 16.83 3.68
N GLN A 23 -21.16 15.91 4.55
CA GLN A 23 -21.53 14.52 4.30
C GLN A 23 -22.56 14.39 3.18
N SER A 24 -22.27 13.53 2.22
CA SER A 24 -23.26 12.78 1.47
C SER A 24 -22.79 11.35 1.30
N SER A 25 -23.59 10.44 1.82
CA SER A 25 -23.35 9.01 1.84
C SER A 25 -23.46 8.43 0.43
N ALA A 26 -22.33 8.16 -0.18
CA ALA A 26 -22.20 7.21 -1.28
C ALA A 26 -21.02 6.31 -0.94
N GLN A 27 -21.31 5.06 -0.72
CA GLN A 27 -20.37 4.01 -0.39
C GLN A 27 -19.42 3.80 -1.57
N SER A 28 -18.30 4.48 -1.51
CA SER A 28 -17.21 4.37 -2.48
C SER A 28 -16.04 3.66 -1.79
N ASP A 29 -15.75 2.47 -2.29
CA ASP A 29 -14.61 1.70 -1.85
C ASP A 29 -13.31 2.51 -1.98
N ASN A 30 -12.74 2.92 -0.83
CA ASN A 30 -11.32 3.09 -0.66
C ASN A 30 -10.60 4.43 -0.89
N PRO A 31 -10.75 5.47 -0.07
CA PRO A 31 -9.60 6.32 0.24
C PRO A 31 -9.28 6.46 1.74
N ALA A 32 -10.12 5.97 2.64
CA ALA A 32 -9.94 6.20 4.08
C ALA A 32 -8.78 5.42 4.72
N VAL A 33 -8.28 4.36 4.07
CA VAL A 33 -7.21 3.51 4.63
C VAL A 33 -5.85 4.20 4.56
N VAL A 34 -5.62 5.03 3.56
CA VAL A 34 -4.33 5.72 3.40
C VAL A 34 -4.17 6.87 4.41
N THR A 35 -5.28 7.46 4.86
CA THR A 35 -5.25 8.63 5.76
C THR A 35 -4.88 8.24 7.21
N SER A 36 -5.22 7.04 7.66
CA SER A 36 -4.89 6.58 9.02
C SER A 36 -3.41 6.20 9.18
N ILE A 37 -2.74 5.82 8.10
CA ILE A 37 -1.30 5.49 8.12
C ILE A 37 -0.44 6.75 8.24
N GLN A 38 -0.96 7.91 7.91
CA GLN A 38 -0.23 9.19 8.03
C GLN A 38 -0.13 9.72 9.46
N ALA A 39 -0.92 9.22 10.40
CA ALA A 39 -1.01 9.77 11.75
C ALA A 39 0.13 9.36 12.69
N SER A 40 1.02 8.45 12.29
CA SER A 40 2.22 8.08 13.07
C SER A 40 3.48 8.85 12.65
N ALA A 41 3.34 9.84 11.79
CA ALA A 41 4.47 10.63 11.33
C ALA A 41 4.87 11.63 12.42
N GLY A 42 5.88 11.29 13.21
CA GLY A 42 6.76 12.28 13.77
C GLY A 42 7.19 13.23 12.65
N GLU A 43 7.53 14.45 12.97
CA GLU A 43 7.89 15.48 11.99
C GLU A 43 8.97 14.94 11.04
N LEU A 44 8.58 14.69 9.78
CA LEU A 44 9.48 14.13 8.78
C LEU A 44 10.64 15.11 8.55
N SER A 45 11.87 14.61 8.52
CA SER A 45 13.02 15.45 8.24
C SER A 45 12.89 16.20 6.91
N PRO A 46 13.54 17.37 6.78
CA PRO A 46 13.51 18.14 5.53
C PRO A 46 13.97 17.32 4.32
N GLY A 47 14.89 16.37 4.52
CA GLY A 47 15.37 15.48 3.45
C GLY A 47 14.30 14.52 2.96
N VAL A 48 13.51 13.93 3.87
CA VAL A 48 12.36 13.07 3.54
C VAL A 48 11.30 13.89 2.81
N GLN A 49 10.94 15.05 3.38
CA GLN A 49 9.91 15.92 2.80
C GLN A 49 10.28 16.36 1.38
N LEU A 50 11.52 16.80 1.15
CA LEU A 50 11.99 17.23 -0.18
C LEU A 50 11.88 16.09 -1.21
N SER A 51 12.29 14.87 -0.85
CA SER A 51 12.19 13.72 -1.75
C SER A 51 10.74 13.35 -2.04
N ILE A 52 9.85 13.43 -1.05
CA ILE A 52 8.40 13.21 -1.26
C ILE A 52 7.85 14.26 -2.25
N VAL A 53 8.11 15.53 -2.04
CA VAL A 53 7.62 16.61 -2.91
C VAL A 53 8.09 16.43 -4.35
N ARG A 54 9.36 16.06 -4.55
CA ARG A 54 9.91 15.76 -5.89
C ARG A 54 9.23 14.55 -6.52
N GLY A 55 9.02 13.49 -5.74
CA GLY A 55 8.31 12.30 -6.19
C GLY A 55 6.87 12.61 -6.60
N ASP A 56 6.15 13.40 -5.80
CA ASP A 56 4.77 13.81 -6.07
C ASP A 56 4.67 14.66 -7.36
N GLU A 57 5.63 15.57 -7.59
CA GLU A 57 5.69 16.35 -8.82
C GLU A 57 5.96 15.47 -10.05
N LEU A 58 6.88 14.52 -9.94
CA LEU A 58 7.17 13.57 -11.02
C LEU A 58 5.96 12.66 -11.31
N SER A 59 5.27 12.21 -10.26
CA SER A 59 4.06 11.41 -10.38
C SER A 59 2.92 12.16 -11.08
N ARG A 60 2.71 13.44 -10.73
CA ARG A 60 1.75 14.30 -11.43
C ARG A 60 2.06 14.46 -12.91
N ARG A 61 3.33 14.40 -13.30
CA ARG A 61 3.79 14.42 -14.70
C ARG A 61 3.83 13.02 -15.34
N LEU A 62 3.24 12.01 -14.69
CA LEU A 62 3.21 10.62 -15.14
C LEU A 62 4.61 9.98 -15.31
N ARG A 63 5.64 10.57 -14.68
CA ARG A 63 7.01 10.06 -14.71
C ARG A 63 7.23 9.11 -13.54
N TYR A 64 6.47 8.02 -13.53
CA TYR A 64 6.38 7.10 -12.38
C TYR A 64 7.70 6.41 -12.02
N ASP A 65 8.54 6.08 -13.02
CA ASP A 65 9.87 5.52 -12.77
C ASP A 65 10.77 6.51 -11.99
N ALA A 66 10.77 7.78 -12.37
CA ALA A 66 11.51 8.81 -11.66
C ALA A 66 10.90 9.11 -10.28
N ALA A 67 9.57 9.10 -10.16
CA ALA A 67 8.88 9.26 -8.89
C ALA A 67 9.24 8.11 -7.93
N ALA A 68 9.29 6.86 -8.40
CA ALA A 68 9.69 5.71 -7.61
C ALA A 68 11.10 5.89 -7.01
N ARG A 69 12.06 6.42 -7.78
CA ARG A 69 13.41 6.70 -7.27
C ARG A 69 13.42 7.74 -6.14
N GLU A 70 12.61 8.80 -6.24
CA GLU A 70 12.53 9.81 -5.18
C GLU A 70 11.82 9.27 -3.94
N TYR A 71 10.77 8.46 -4.09
CA TYR A 71 10.11 7.82 -2.95
C TYR A 71 11.00 6.77 -2.27
N ALA A 72 11.78 6.00 -3.04
CA ALA A 72 12.78 5.09 -2.47
C ALA A 72 13.83 5.85 -1.65
N ARG A 73 14.33 6.98 -2.18
CA ARG A 73 15.25 7.86 -1.44
C ARG A 73 14.64 8.37 -0.14
N ALA A 74 13.37 8.81 -0.17
CA ALA A 74 12.66 9.27 1.01
C ALA A 74 12.53 8.15 2.05
N ALA A 75 12.17 6.94 1.62
CA ALA A 75 12.08 5.77 2.50
C ALA A 75 13.44 5.42 3.13
N ASP A 76 14.53 5.48 2.36
CA ASP A 76 15.87 5.20 2.86
C ASP A 76 16.37 6.25 3.86
N ILE A 77 15.99 7.52 3.67
CA ILE A 77 16.30 8.57 4.66
C ILE A 77 15.54 8.28 5.95
N ALA A 78 14.23 8.03 5.88
CA ALA A 78 13.40 7.73 7.05
C ALA A 78 13.95 6.51 7.84
N ARG A 79 14.37 5.44 7.16
CA ARG A 79 15.00 4.27 7.78
C ARG A 79 16.26 4.62 8.55
N ARG A 80 17.15 5.43 7.95
CA ARG A 80 18.39 5.88 8.63
C ARG A 80 18.11 6.74 9.85
N GLU A 81 16.99 7.42 9.88
CA GLU A 81 16.50 8.23 11.01
C GLU A 81 15.75 7.40 12.06
N GLY A 82 15.62 6.07 11.85
CA GLY A 82 14.95 5.18 12.78
C GLY A 82 13.41 5.21 12.67
N HIS A 83 12.87 5.75 11.60
CA HIS A 83 11.43 5.84 11.37
C HIS A 83 10.93 4.73 10.44
N LEU A 84 9.76 4.18 10.73
CA LEU A 84 9.06 3.28 9.81
C LEU A 84 8.58 4.09 8.59
N PRO A 85 9.05 3.77 7.35
CA PRO A 85 8.79 4.59 6.16
C PRO A 85 7.42 4.28 5.53
N SER A 86 6.35 4.17 6.34
CA SER A 86 5.04 3.72 5.85
C SER A 86 4.54 4.54 4.67
N GLY A 87 4.39 5.86 4.83
CA GLY A 87 3.86 6.73 3.79
C GLY A 87 4.69 6.73 2.49
N THR A 88 6.02 6.73 2.61
CA THR A 88 6.93 6.71 1.46
C THR A 88 6.94 5.36 0.75
N SER A 89 6.87 4.25 1.48
CA SER A 89 6.79 2.91 0.91
C SER A 89 5.48 2.69 0.14
N TRP A 90 4.36 3.23 0.63
CA TRP A 90 3.09 3.22 -0.12
C TRP A 90 3.17 4.03 -1.40
N LYS A 91 3.77 5.23 -1.37
CA LYS A 91 3.99 6.05 -2.57
C LYS A 91 4.91 5.35 -3.56
N LEU A 92 5.97 4.69 -3.08
CA LEU A 92 6.89 3.89 -3.89
C LEU A 92 6.16 2.74 -4.59
N ALA A 93 5.39 1.96 -3.84
CA ALA A 93 4.61 0.85 -4.40
C ALA A 93 3.57 1.34 -5.44
N SER A 94 2.91 2.47 -5.17
CA SER A 94 1.98 3.09 -6.11
C SER A 94 2.69 3.54 -7.39
N ALA A 95 3.86 4.17 -7.29
CA ALA A 95 4.64 4.58 -8.46
C ALA A 95 5.06 3.37 -9.30
N HIS A 96 5.49 2.29 -8.66
CA HIS A 96 5.79 1.03 -9.34
C HIS A 96 4.55 0.44 -10.03
N PHE A 97 3.40 0.45 -9.36
CA PHE A 97 2.14 -0.02 -9.95
C PHE A 97 1.78 0.74 -11.22
N TYR A 98 1.79 2.07 -11.17
CA TYR A 98 1.47 2.91 -12.34
C TYR A 98 2.52 2.81 -13.45
N ASN A 99 3.76 2.45 -13.11
CA ASN A 99 4.82 2.16 -14.08
C ASN A 99 4.77 0.75 -14.66
N GLY A 100 3.79 -0.07 -14.27
CA GLY A 100 3.67 -1.47 -14.70
C GLY A 100 4.64 -2.44 -14.01
N ASN A 101 5.47 -1.97 -13.09
CA ASN A 101 6.41 -2.77 -12.32
C ASN A 101 5.74 -3.36 -11.07
N LEU A 102 4.81 -4.30 -11.28
CA LEU A 102 4.02 -4.89 -10.20
C LEU A 102 4.90 -5.60 -9.16
N ILE A 103 5.94 -6.30 -9.62
CA ILE A 103 6.88 -7.02 -8.75
C ILE A 103 7.65 -6.01 -7.86
N GLY A 104 8.14 -4.91 -8.43
CA GLY A 104 8.81 -3.87 -7.65
C GLY A 104 7.90 -3.27 -6.58
N GLY A 105 6.62 -3.08 -6.89
CA GLY A 105 5.62 -2.64 -5.92
C GLY A 105 5.41 -3.65 -4.79
N ALA A 106 5.30 -4.95 -5.12
CA ALA A 106 5.15 -6.02 -4.14
C ALA A 106 6.37 -6.12 -3.21
N VAL A 107 7.58 -6.01 -3.77
CA VAL A 107 8.83 -6.02 -2.99
C VAL A 107 8.91 -4.83 -2.03
N ALA A 108 8.54 -3.62 -2.47
CA ALA A 108 8.55 -2.44 -1.61
C ALA A 108 7.57 -2.58 -0.41
N LEU A 109 6.40 -3.18 -0.63
CA LEU A 109 5.43 -3.43 0.44
C LEU A 109 5.83 -4.61 1.33
N ASP A 110 6.45 -5.65 0.79
CA ASP A 110 6.98 -6.75 1.60
C ASP A 110 8.09 -6.27 2.55
N GLN A 111 8.95 -5.39 2.07
CA GLN A 111 9.96 -4.74 2.91
C GLN A 111 9.29 -3.93 4.03
N LEU A 112 8.27 -3.12 3.72
CA LEU A 112 7.49 -2.40 4.73
C LEU A 112 6.85 -3.34 5.75
N ALA A 113 6.28 -4.46 5.31
CA ALA A 113 5.70 -5.46 6.21
C ALA A 113 6.74 -6.05 7.17
N ASN A 114 7.94 -6.33 6.69
CA ASN A 114 9.02 -6.83 7.52
C ASN A 114 9.49 -5.79 8.55
N GLU A 115 9.60 -4.52 8.15
CA GLU A 115 9.95 -3.40 9.03
C GLU A 115 8.86 -3.16 10.09
N ALA A 116 7.58 -3.21 9.69
CA ALA A 116 6.44 -3.08 10.59
C ALA A 116 6.40 -4.21 11.63
N ALA A 117 6.73 -5.45 11.24
CA ALA A 117 6.85 -6.57 12.16
C ALA A 117 7.93 -6.35 13.23
N LEU A 118 9.07 -5.74 12.88
CA LEU A 118 10.15 -5.46 13.82
C LEU A 118 9.75 -4.43 14.89
N VAL A 119 8.87 -3.49 14.55
CA VAL A 119 8.37 -2.47 15.49
C VAL A 119 7.03 -2.86 16.14
N GLY A 120 6.45 -4.01 15.76
CA GLY A 120 5.18 -4.50 16.29
C GLY A 120 3.94 -3.78 15.75
N ASP A 121 4.04 -3.08 14.62
CA ASP A 121 2.90 -2.44 13.97
C ASP A 121 2.12 -3.45 13.11
N LEU A 122 1.22 -4.19 13.77
CA LEU A 122 0.43 -5.25 13.15
C LEU A 122 -0.49 -4.74 12.03
N GLU A 123 -0.97 -3.50 12.12
CA GLU A 123 -1.86 -2.92 11.13
C GLU A 123 -1.10 -2.66 9.82
N VAL A 124 0.03 -1.96 9.90
CA VAL A 124 0.88 -1.69 8.75
C VAL A 124 1.40 -2.99 8.15
N GLU A 125 1.84 -3.95 8.98
CA GLU A 125 2.29 -5.26 8.50
C GLU A 125 1.20 -5.98 7.71
N ALA A 126 -0.02 -6.07 8.26
CA ALA A 126 -1.11 -6.78 7.61
C ALA A 126 -1.56 -6.13 6.30
N LEU A 127 -1.66 -4.79 6.29
CA LEU A 127 -2.02 -4.05 5.08
C LEU A 127 -0.95 -4.19 4.00
N ALA A 128 0.32 -4.05 4.35
CA ALA A 128 1.43 -4.18 3.41
C ALA A 128 1.47 -5.59 2.79
N LEU A 129 1.32 -6.64 3.59
CA LEU A 129 1.23 -8.02 3.11
C LEU A 129 0.05 -8.24 2.16
N TYR A 130 -1.12 -7.68 2.49
CA TYR A 130 -2.30 -7.80 1.65
C TYR A 130 -2.04 -7.22 0.26
N TYR A 131 -1.55 -5.96 0.19
CA TYR A 131 -1.33 -5.31 -1.09
C TYR A 131 -0.14 -5.89 -1.86
N ALA A 132 0.91 -6.38 -1.17
CA ALA A 132 1.98 -7.11 -1.81
C ALA A 132 1.46 -8.40 -2.47
N ALA A 133 0.64 -9.19 -1.75
CA ALA A 133 0.02 -10.39 -2.30
C ALA A 133 -0.93 -10.07 -3.48
N TRP A 134 -1.67 -8.96 -3.41
CA TRP A 134 -2.52 -8.52 -4.51
C TRP A 134 -1.70 -8.16 -5.76
N LEU A 135 -0.57 -7.46 -5.60
CA LEU A 135 0.34 -7.13 -6.70
C LEU A 135 0.97 -8.38 -7.31
N ASP A 136 1.38 -9.35 -6.48
CA ASP A 136 1.88 -10.65 -6.96
C ASP A 136 0.82 -11.40 -7.78
N GLY A 137 -0.41 -11.44 -7.29
CA GLY A 137 -1.51 -12.04 -8.03
C GLY A 137 -1.73 -11.39 -9.40
N LYS A 138 -1.62 -10.05 -9.45
CA LYS A 138 -1.67 -9.29 -10.71
C LYS A 138 -0.49 -9.56 -11.63
N ALA A 139 0.70 -9.80 -11.05
CA ALA A 139 1.92 -10.12 -11.78
C ALA A 139 2.03 -11.62 -12.17
N GLY A 140 1.07 -12.45 -11.75
CA GLY A 140 1.11 -13.90 -11.97
C GLY A 140 2.09 -14.65 -11.05
N GLN A 141 2.62 -14.01 -10.01
CA GLN A 141 3.58 -14.57 -9.04
C GLN A 141 2.82 -15.35 -7.96
N LYS A 142 2.26 -16.50 -8.33
CA LYS A 142 1.36 -17.28 -7.46
C LYS A 142 2.05 -17.82 -6.20
N ALA A 143 3.32 -18.20 -6.28
CA ALA A 143 4.08 -18.73 -5.16
C ALA A 143 4.31 -17.64 -4.10
N GLU A 144 4.78 -16.49 -4.50
CA GLU A 144 5.03 -15.32 -3.66
C GLU A 144 3.73 -14.84 -3.02
N MET A 145 2.65 -14.75 -3.82
CA MET A 145 1.32 -14.44 -3.32
C MET A 145 0.88 -15.40 -2.22
N ALA A 146 1.06 -16.72 -2.41
CA ALA A 146 0.65 -17.73 -1.44
C ALA A 146 1.40 -17.58 -0.11
N VAL A 147 2.71 -17.32 -0.15
CA VAL A 147 3.55 -17.11 1.05
C VAL A 147 3.02 -15.91 1.86
N ARG A 148 2.73 -14.78 1.19
CA ARG A 148 2.22 -13.57 1.87
C ARG A 148 0.81 -13.76 2.41
N VAL A 149 -0.04 -14.49 1.69
CA VAL A 149 -1.39 -14.84 2.16
C VAL A 149 -1.32 -15.67 3.45
N VAL A 150 -0.46 -16.69 3.51
CA VAL A 150 -0.29 -17.53 4.72
C VAL A 150 0.19 -16.68 5.91
N ARG A 151 1.16 -15.79 5.69
CA ARG A 151 1.63 -14.88 6.75
C ARG A 151 0.52 -13.95 7.22
N LEU A 152 -0.22 -13.33 6.30
CA LEU A 152 -1.36 -12.47 6.61
C LEU A 152 -2.44 -13.20 7.42
N GLU A 153 -2.76 -14.45 7.07
CA GLU A 153 -3.70 -15.28 7.84
C GLU A 153 -3.23 -15.51 9.27
N GLY A 154 -1.94 -15.75 9.45
CA GLY A 154 -1.35 -15.87 10.78
C GLY A 154 -1.54 -14.61 11.62
N LEU A 155 -1.30 -13.44 11.02
CA LEU A 155 -1.51 -12.14 11.67
C LEU A 155 -2.96 -11.89 12.04
N LEU A 156 -3.91 -12.18 11.14
CA LEU A 156 -5.33 -11.97 11.38
C LEU A 156 -5.90 -12.84 12.50
N ARG A 157 -5.23 -13.95 12.85
CA ARG A 157 -5.57 -14.80 14.01
C ARG A 157 -5.00 -14.27 15.32
N SER A 158 -4.09 -13.29 15.28
CA SER A 158 -3.52 -12.72 16.49
C SER A 158 -4.59 -12.02 17.32
N ARG A 159 -4.58 -12.26 18.63
CA ARG A 159 -5.46 -11.57 19.58
C ARG A 159 -5.21 -10.06 19.66
N TYR A 160 -4.03 -9.63 19.24
CA TYR A 160 -3.63 -8.22 19.25
C TYR A 160 -4.03 -7.47 17.98
N MET A 161 -4.49 -8.19 16.95
CA MET A 161 -4.97 -7.56 15.72
C MET A 161 -6.27 -6.79 15.99
N PRO A 162 -6.34 -5.49 15.67
CA PRO A 162 -7.57 -4.71 15.79
C PRO A 162 -8.74 -5.36 15.04
N VAL A 163 -9.90 -5.43 15.68
CA VAL A 163 -11.08 -6.11 15.12
C VAL A 163 -11.47 -5.52 13.76
N ALA A 164 -11.45 -4.19 13.63
CA ALA A 164 -11.81 -3.51 12.39
C ALA A 164 -10.89 -3.90 11.22
N ILE A 165 -9.58 -4.07 11.49
CA ILE A 165 -8.59 -4.51 10.48
C ILE A 165 -8.81 -5.98 10.14
N ARG A 166 -9.02 -6.82 11.15
CA ARG A 166 -9.31 -8.25 10.97
C ARG A 166 -10.52 -8.47 10.07
N ASP A 167 -11.62 -7.79 10.33
CA ASP A 167 -12.87 -7.96 9.59
C ASP A 167 -12.72 -7.47 8.15
N ARG A 168 -12.09 -6.31 7.96
CA ARG A 168 -11.82 -5.73 6.64
C ARG A 168 -10.96 -6.64 5.80
N LEU A 169 -9.79 -7.00 6.31
CA LEU A 169 -8.83 -7.82 5.57
C LEU A 169 -9.29 -9.26 5.41
N GLY A 170 -10.03 -9.81 6.37
CA GLY A 170 -10.64 -11.13 6.26
C GLY A 170 -11.62 -11.25 5.09
N GLY A 171 -12.37 -10.17 4.81
CA GLY A 171 -13.21 -10.08 3.61
C GLY A 171 -12.38 -10.09 2.32
N TRP A 172 -11.36 -9.24 2.24
CA TRP A 172 -10.49 -9.11 1.07
C TRP A 172 -9.64 -10.36 0.81
N LEU A 173 -9.21 -11.03 1.87
CA LEU A 173 -8.41 -12.26 1.77
C LEU A 173 -9.18 -13.39 1.07
N ARG A 174 -10.50 -13.50 1.30
CA ARG A 174 -11.36 -14.48 0.57
C ARG A 174 -11.32 -14.24 -0.94
N THR A 175 -11.30 -12.97 -1.36
CA THR A 175 -11.20 -12.60 -2.78
C THR A 175 -9.84 -12.97 -3.37
N LEU A 176 -8.74 -12.71 -2.64
CA LEU A 176 -7.40 -13.09 -3.08
C LEU A 176 -7.26 -14.61 -3.26
N ARG A 177 -7.78 -15.39 -2.32
CA ARG A 177 -7.77 -16.87 -2.42
C ARG A 177 -8.52 -17.37 -3.65
N ALA A 178 -9.68 -16.79 -3.97
CA ALA A 178 -10.44 -17.20 -5.13
C ALA A 178 -9.69 -16.99 -6.45
N VAL A 179 -8.74 -16.03 -6.47
CA VAL A 179 -7.86 -15.77 -7.62
C VAL A 179 -6.66 -16.73 -7.64
N ALA A 180 -6.11 -17.08 -6.49
CA ALA A 180 -4.95 -17.96 -6.38
C ALA A 180 -5.22 -19.42 -6.80
N ILE A 181 -6.48 -19.88 -6.69
CA ILE A 181 -6.88 -21.28 -6.97
C ILE A 181 -7.19 -21.51 -8.47
N LYS A 182 -7.36 -20.45 -9.24
CA LYS A 182 -7.57 -20.53 -10.70
C LYS A 182 -6.26 -20.45 -11.46
#